data_309d0865da7bc50dcf1d4cf550b78216
#
_entry.id   309d0865da7bc50dcf1d4cf550b78216
#
_cell.length_a   1.000
_cell.length_b   1.000
_cell.length_c   1.000
_cell.angle_alpha   90.00
_cell.angle_beta   90.00
_cell.angle_gamma   90.00
#
_symmetry.space_group_name_H-M   'P 1'
#
loop_
_entity.id
_entity.type
_entity.pdbx_description
1 polymer ?
#
loop_
_entity_poly.entity_id
_entity_poly.type
_entity_poly.pdbx_seq_one_letter_code
_entity_poly.pdbx_strand_id
1 'polypeptide(L)'
;MKQLRKMDEGGYSFLFVFLTIILVTVLGLSIIKIANNTLKTSAHERDDQSIYYIAEAGLNYGRAHFNLSLDTALSQADVQYLAAKTAYEQKLVVELPNYKTFLMDELSLLGYPTDLNSTVTLDNTMTNLSLPSFKKPIFEEQFGKSPEANVYITFVNDNEDQLQYEIESTGLFKNTSTSRTLQQNITINLEFEDIDIPDGSDSNGNGGTNEGNGGSSGGHFSPKEYAVQTKGNIIIKGGGKIDGNVASADGIIRLAGGASITGSIGTSLDRFEIEHSGLDKYKNQVNGSKTFPADVLAPFPNERMDTLSQLKYPANEEVAKNGNKTNIIYNGNFQADNWMADNYTLNLTGDTHFKQFKVDQNNAITINVGNSDKDLYIESLDIFQGHIKIIGTGKLNIYVKNTFNIKGSFNTGGDLSQINFLYSGTTPVKLSNETQVVGSLYAKEADLTFTGGVGIKGNIFTGGQNVTFNGGFNSTSQYIIAPNATVKVQGGANIKGAIVADNIFVDGGGHITFGESVVPPENGGGSTNPGGNPNPGQPSPPNKHIIEESILEK
;
A
#
# COMPACT_ATOMS: atom_id res chain seq x y z
N MET A 1 -35.99 -99.08 -1.36
CA MET A 1 -35.02 -98.53 -2.33
C MET A 1 -35.35 -97.06 -2.61
N LYS A 2 -34.62 -96.14 -2.01
CA LYS A 2 -34.63 -94.74 -2.44
C LYS A 2 -33.15 -94.30 -2.53
N GLN A 3 -32.61 -94.28 -3.74
CA GLN A 3 -31.37 -93.67 -4.04
C GLN A 3 -31.58 -92.11 -3.99
N LEU A 4 -31.07 -91.51 -2.97
CA LEU A 4 -30.91 -90.08 -2.97
C LEU A 4 -29.77 -89.71 -3.93
N ARG A 5 -30.12 -89.07 -5.04
CA ARG A 5 -29.16 -88.41 -5.93
C ARG A 5 -28.44 -87.38 -5.13
N LYS A 6 -27.14 -87.57 -4.88
CA LYS A 6 -26.25 -86.54 -4.50
C LYS A 6 -26.24 -85.51 -5.64
N MET A 7 -26.87 -84.40 -5.44
CA MET A 7 -26.70 -83.23 -6.32
C MET A 7 -25.28 -82.74 -6.15
N ASP A 8 -24.59 -82.68 -7.27
CA ASP A 8 -23.19 -82.27 -7.36
C ASP A 8 -23.10 -80.80 -6.99
N GLU A 9 -22.66 -80.49 -5.75
CA GLU A 9 -22.53 -79.16 -5.22
C GLU A 9 -21.35 -78.38 -5.83
N GLY A 10 -20.50 -79.04 -6.65
CA GLY A 10 -19.30 -78.41 -7.28
C GLY A 10 -19.62 -77.36 -8.33
N GLY A 11 -20.78 -77.46 -9.02
CA GLY A 11 -21.12 -76.48 -10.07
C GLY A 11 -21.54 -75.10 -9.57
N TYR A 12 -22.20 -75.06 -8.42
CA TYR A 12 -22.65 -73.77 -7.84
C TYR A 12 -21.51 -72.91 -7.27
N SER A 13 -20.52 -73.58 -6.72
CA SER A 13 -19.33 -72.89 -6.19
C SER A 13 -18.53 -72.16 -7.30
N PHE A 14 -18.40 -72.86 -8.46
CA PHE A 14 -17.74 -72.26 -9.62
C PHE A 14 -18.53 -71.06 -10.19
N LEU A 15 -19.84 -71.18 -10.31
CA LEU A 15 -20.69 -70.10 -10.78
C LEU A 15 -20.65 -68.87 -9.83
N PHE A 16 -20.65 -69.14 -8.51
CA PHE A 16 -20.53 -68.05 -7.50
C PHE A 16 -19.17 -67.32 -7.57
N VAL A 17 -18.06 -68.05 -7.71
CA VAL A 17 -16.75 -67.51 -7.89
C VAL A 17 -16.65 -66.64 -9.18
N PHE A 18 -17.23 -67.18 -10.28
CA PHE A 18 -17.27 -66.47 -11.55
C PHE A 18 -18.08 -65.17 -11.46
N LEU A 19 -19.22 -65.19 -10.80
CA LEU A 19 -20.09 -64.03 -10.58
C LEU A 19 -19.43 -62.99 -9.67
N THR A 20 -18.72 -63.44 -8.63
CA THR A 20 -17.92 -62.50 -7.78
C THR A 20 -16.77 -61.86 -8.53
N ILE A 21 -16.06 -62.58 -9.41
CA ILE A 21 -15.00 -62.00 -10.25
C ILE A 21 -15.59 -60.94 -11.19
N ILE A 22 -16.71 -61.21 -11.83
CA ILE A 22 -17.39 -60.22 -12.68
C ILE A 22 -17.79 -59.01 -11.87
N LEU A 23 -18.39 -59.18 -10.69
CA LEU A 23 -18.80 -58.08 -9.81
C LEU A 23 -17.60 -57.23 -9.40
N VAL A 24 -16.51 -57.85 -8.94
CA VAL A 24 -15.28 -57.16 -8.55
C VAL A 24 -14.66 -56.39 -9.73
N THR A 25 -14.67 -57.01 -10.93
CA THR A 25 -14.17 -56.37 -12.15
C THR A 25 -14.99 -55.13 -12.53
N VAL A 26 -16.33 -55.23 -12.48
CA VAL A 26 -17.22 -54.10 -12.77
C VAL A 26 -17.06 -52.98 -11.75
N LEU A 27 -16.93 -53.32 -10.45
CA LEU A 27 -16.65 -52.35 -9.39
C LEU A 27 -15.28 -51.69 -9.58
N GLY A 28 -14.25 -52.48 -9.90
CA GLY A 28 -12.91 -51.97 -10.18
C GLY A 28 -12.88 -50.98 -11.36
N LEU A 29 -13.53 -51.33 -12.47
CA LEU A 29 -13.66 -50.44 -13.63
C LEU A 29 -14.45 -49.17 -13.32
N SER A 30 -15.47 -49.25 -12.47
CA SER A 30 -16.26 -48.11 -12.02
C SER A 30 -15.41 -47.15 -11.17
N ILE A 31 -14.61 -47.68 -10.25
CA ILE A 31 -13.69 -46.88 -9.41
C ILE A 31 -12.64 -46.19 -10.28
N ILE A 32 -12.05 -46.89 -11.24
CA ILE A 32 -11.06 -46.31 -12.17
C ILE A 32 -11.69 -45.17 -12.98
N LYS A 33 -12.93 -45.34 -13.45
CA LYS A 33 -13.64 -44.28 -14.19
C LYS A 33 -13.92 -43.08 -13.33
N ILE A 34 -14.35 -43.28 -12.08
CA ILE A 34 -14.56 -42.17 -11.10
C ILE A 34 -13.25 -41.46 -10.82
N ALA A 35 -12.17 -42.19 -10.53
CA ALA A 35 -10.85 -41.63 -10.26
C ALA A 35 -10.34 -40.79 -11.45
N ASN A 36 -10.47 -41.30 -12.69
CA ASN A 36 -10.08 -40.54 -13.88
C ASN A 36 -10.92 -39.29 -14.08
N ASN A 37 -12.23 -39.34 -13.81
CA ASN A 37 -13.06 -38.15 -13.89
C ASN A 37 -12.67 -37.13 -12.81
N THR A 38 -12.43 -37.55 -11.58
CA THR A 38 -11.98 -36.68 -10.49
C THR A 38 -10.64 -36.01 -10.82
N LEU A 39 -9.67 -36.76 -11.35
CA LEU A 39 -8.39 -36.22 -11.78
C LEU A 39 -8.54 -35.18 -12.90
N LYS A 40 -9.41 -35.41 -13.87
CA LYS A 40 -9.70 -34.44 -14.94
C LYS A 40 -10.36 -33.18 -14.40
N THR A 41 -11.34 -33.34 -13.51
CA THR A 41 -12.01 -32.19 -12.87
C THR A 41 -11.02 -31.37 -12.05
N SER A 42 -10.20 -32.00 -11.19
CA SER A 42 -9.19 -31.31 -10.39
C SER A 42 -8.13 -30.64 -11.25
N ALA A 43 -7.73 -31.24 -12.38
CA ALA A 43 -6.81 -30.59 -13.32
C ALA A 43 -7.46 -29.36 -13.96
N HIS A 44 -8.73 -29.44 -14.31
CA HIS A 44 -9.46 -28.33 -14.91
C HIS A 44 -9.67 -27.17 -13.91
N GLU A 45 -10.06 -27.48 -12.68
CA GLU A 45 -10.19 -26.50 -11.60
C GLU A 45 -8.86 -25.79 -11.31
N ARG A 46 -7.75 -26.53 -11.27
CA ARG A 46 -6.42 -25.94 -11.09
C ARG A 46 -6.04 -25.02 -12.25
N ASP A 47 -6.30 -25.43 -13.49
CA ASP A 47 -6.02 -24.62 -14.67
C ASP A 47 -6.85 -23.34 -14.66
N ASP A 48 -8.11 -23.42 -14.28
CA ASP A 48 -9.05 -22.31 -14.19
C ASP A 48 -8.60 -21.29 -13.12
N GLN A 49 -8.21 -21.76 -11.92
CA GLN A 49 -7.62 -20.91 -10.88
C GLN A 49 -6.31 -20.26 -11.36
N SER A 50 -5.46 -21.00 -12.06
CA SER A 50 -4.20 -20.47 -12.58
C SER A 50 -4.45 -19.34 -13.59
N ILE A 51 -5.41 -19.50 -14.48
CA ILE A 51 -5.81 -18.50 -15.47
C ILE A 51 -6.35 -17.24 -14.80
N TYR A 52 -7.13 -17.39 -13.71
CA TYR A 52 -7.60 -16.26 -12.90
C TYR A 52 -6.41 -15.46 -12.31
N TYR A 53 -5.44 -16.13 -11.66
CA TYR A 53 -4.27 -15.46 -11.11
C TYR A 53 -3.38 -14.82 -12.17
N ILE A 54 -3.32 -15.39 -13.38
CA ILE A 54 -2.63 -14.77 -14.52
C ILE A 54 -3.33 -13.47 -14.92
N ALA A 55 -4.67 -13.47 -15.00
CA ALA A 55 -5.45 -12.27 -15.29
C ALA A 55 -5.26 -11.19 -14.20
N GLU A 56 -5.31 -11.59 -12.93
CA GLU A 56 -5.10 -10.70 -11.79
C GLU A 56 -3.69 -10.07 -11.78
N ALA A 57 -2.67 -10.86 -12.06
CA ALA A 57 -1.31 -10.35 -12.17
C ALA A 57 -1.16 -9.35 -13.34
N GLY A 58 -1.81 -9.62 -14.46
CA GLY A 58 -1.87 -8.70 -15.60
C GLY A 58 -2.62 -7.40 -15.27
N LEU A 59 -3.76 -7.50 -14.57
CA LEU A 59 -4.53 -6.34 -14.14
C LEU A 59 -3.71 -5.45 -13.19
N ASN A 60 -3.04 -6.05 -12.20
CA ASN A 60 -2.18 -5.34 -11.26
C ASN A 60 -0.99 -4.67 -11.97
N TYR A 61 -0.42 -5.31 -13.00
CA TYR A 61 0.59 -4.71 -13.85
C TYR A 61 0.03 -3.49 -14.60
N GLY A 62 -1.13 -3.62 -15.25
CA GLY A 62 -1.79 -2.53 -15.98
C GLY A 62 -2.09 -1.34 -15.09
N ARG A 63 -2.63 -1.60 -13.90
CA ARG A 63 -2.94 -0.59 -12.89
C ARG A 63 -1.67 0.16 -12.44
N ALA A 64 -0.63 -0.57 -12.06
CA ALA A 64 0.61 0.05 -11.61
C ALA A 64 1.27 0.90 -12.70
N HIS A 65 1.23 0.42 -13.95
CA HIS A 65 1.76 1.15 -15.10
C HIS A 65 0.95 2.42 -15.38
N PHE A 66 -0.39 2.32 -15.36
CA PHE A 66 -1.26 3.48 -15.58
C PHE A 66 -1.12 4.52 -14.48
N ASN A 67 -1.15 4.12 -13.21
CA ASN A 67 -1.05 5.05 -12.08
C ASN A 67 0.28 5.82 -12.09
N LEU A 68 1.40 5.16 -12.39
CA LEU A 68 2.69 5.84 -12.49
C LEU A 68 2.71 6.87 -13.65
N SER A 69 2.12 6.50 -14.78
CA SER A 69 2.02 7.40 -15.92
C SER A 69 1.08 8.57 -15.62
N LEU A 70 -0.03 8.29 -14.94
CA LEU A 70 -0.99 9.30 -14.52
C LEU A 70 -0.36 10.31 -13.57
N ASP A 71 0.41 9.87 -12.56
CA ASP A 71 1.16 10.76 -11.66
C ASP A 71 2.11 11.68 -12.43
N THR A 72 2.76 11.14 -13.45
CA THR A 72 3.66 11.91 -14.32
C THR A 72 2.88 12.94 -15.14
N ALA A 73 1.77 12.53 -15.75
CA ALA A 73 0.91 13.40 -16.54
C ALA A 73 0.30 14.52 -15.69
N LEU A 74 -0.18 14.21 -14.49
CA LEU A 74 -0.72 15.18 -13.54
C LEU A 74 0.34 16.22 -13.15
N SER A 75 1.57 15.79 -12.84
CA SER A 75 2.68 16.70 -12.51
C SER A 75 3.01 17.66 -13.64
N GLN A 76 3.04 17.18 -14.89
CA GLN A 76 3.33 18.02 -16.06
C GLN A 76 2.17 18.96 -16.38
N ALA A 77 0.94 18.46 -16.31
CA ALA A 77 -0.26 19.26 -16.49
C ALA A 77 -0.35 20.41 -15.46
N ASP A 78 0.04 20.18 -14.20
CA ASP A 78 0.11 21.22 -13.18
C ASP A 78 1.06 22.36 -13.59
N VAL A 79 2.26 22.03 -14.05
CA VAL A 79 3.25 23.01 -14.47
C VAL A 79 2.74 23.82 -15.67
N GLN A 80 2.15 23.17 -16.67
CA GLN A 80 1.65 23.84 -17.86
C GLN A 80 0.43 24.71 -17.54
N TYR A 81 -0.49 24.21 -16.71
CA TYR A 81 -1.67 24.97 -16.28
C TYR A 81 -1.27 26.23 -15.51
N LEU A 82 -0.37 26.13 -14.54
CA LEU A 82 0.09 27.29 -13.77
C LEU A 82 0.79 28.33 -14.64
N ALA A 83 1.60 27.89 -15.61
CA ALA A 83 2.23 28.80 -16.57
C ALA A 83 1.19 29.52 -17.45
N ALA A 84 0.21 28.76 -17.99
CA ALA A 84 -0.85 29.31 -18.82
C ALA A 84 -1.78 30.25 -18.02
N LYS A 85 -2.12 29.90 -16.79
CA LYS A 85 -2.94 30.72 -15.89
C LYS A 85 -2.24 32.03 -15.54
N THR A 86 -0.94 31.98 -15.25
CA THR A 86 -0.12 33.18 -15.02
C THR A 86 -0.12 34.10 -16.24
N ALA A 87 0.02 33.53 -17.45
CA ALA A 87 -0.04 34.29 -18.70
C ALA A 87 -1.42 34.94 -18.92
N TYR A 88 -2.49 34.24 -18.58
CA TYR A 88 -3.86 34.75 -18.64
C TYR A 88 -4.07 35.91 -17.64
N GLU A 89 -3.64 35.78 -16.40
CA GLU A 89 -3.71 36.83 -15.37
C GLU A 89 -2.90 38.07 -15.75
N GLN A 90 -1.77 37.88 -16.43
CA GLN A 90 -0.95 38.97 -16.97
C GLN A 90 -1.54 39.56 -18.27
N LYS A 91 -2.71 39.10 -18.72
CA LYS A 91 -3.38 39.52 -19.97
C LYS A 91 -2.53 39.31 -21.23
N LEU A 92 -1.62 38.33 -21.21
CA LEU A 92 -0.81 37.93 -22.35
C LEU A 92 -1.56 37.00 -23.30
N VAL A 93 -2.55 36.29 -22.78
CA VAL A 93 -3.49 35.42 -23.52
C VAL A 93 -4.92 35.74 -23.15
N VAL A 94 -5.87 35.47 -24.05
CA VAL A 94 -7.30 35.86 -23.92
C VAL A 94 -8.16 34.69 -23.41
N GLU A 95 -7.70 33.44 -23.61
CA GLU A 95 -8.46 32.25 -23.24
C GLU A 95 -8.05 31.75 -21.86
N LEU A 96 -9.06 31.40 -21.05
CA LEU A 96 -8.85 30.75 -19.75
C LEU A 96 -8.27 29.34 -20.00
N PRO A 97 -7.12 28.99 -19.40
CA PRO A 97 -6.55 27.67 -19.60
C PRO A 97 -7.44 26.56 -19.01
N ASN A 98 -7.60 25.47 -19.75
CA ASN A 98 -8.34 24.29 -19.32
C ASN A 98 -7.35 23.22 -18.85
N TYR A 99 -7.37 22.90 -17.56
CA TYR A 99 -6.50 21.90 -16.95
C TYR A 99 -6.63 20.52 -17.60
N LYS A 100 -7.86 20.09 -17.87
CA LYS A 100 -8.16 18.80 -18.47
C LYS A 100 -7.47 18.62 -19.84
N THR A 101 -7.42 19.69 -20.65
CA THR A 101 -6.70 19.65 -21.93
C THR A 101 -5.23 19.33 -21.72
N PHE A 102 -4.56 19.98 -20.78
CA PHE A 102 -3.16 19.69 -20.47
C PHE A 102 -2.95 18.27 -19.98
N LEU A 103 -3.85 17.77 -19.12
CA LEU A 103 -3.78 16.40 -18.64
C LEU A 103 -3.96 15.38 -19.76
N MET A 104 -4.91 15.59 -20.67
CA MET A 104 -5.13 14.72 -21.82
C MET A 104 -3.95 14.76 -22.79
N ASP A 105 -3.38 15.93 -23.03
CA ASP A 105 -2.19 16.09 -23.87
C ASP A 105 -1.00 15.29 -23.29
N GLU A 106 -0.77 15.37 -21.99
CA GLU A 106 0.30 14.61 -21.33
C GLU A 106 0.04 13.10 -21.34
N LEU A 107 -1.20 12.66 -21.09
CA LEU A 107 -1.57 11.24 -21.21
C LEU A 107 -1.37 10.73 -22.64
N SER A 108 -1.71 11.54 -23.65
CA SER A 108 -1.46 11.21 -25.05
C SER A 108 0.03 11.10 -25.37
N LEU A 109 0.86 12.01 -24.86
CA LEU A 109 2.32 11.95 -24.99
C LEU A 109 2.90 10.68 -24.34
N LEU A 110 2.29 10.20 -23.27
CA LEU A 110 2.63 8.96 -22.59
C LEU A 110 2.06 7.71 -23.28
N GLY A 111 1.35 7.88 -24.41
CA GLY A 111 0.82 6.79 -25.23
C GLY A 111 -0.52 6.22 -24.76
N TYR A 112 -1.21 6.91 -23.84
CA TYR A 112 -2.55 6.50 -23.40
C TYR A 112 -3.64 7.07 -24.32
N PRO A 113 -4.77 6.36 -24.44
CA PRO A 113 -5.86 6.83 -25.28
C PRO A 113 -6.54 8.05 -24.66
N THR A 114 -6.81 9.04 -25.51
CA THR A 114 -7.52 10.27 -25.16
C THR A 114 -8.81 10.45 -25.99
N ASP A 115 -8.98 9.62 -27.03
CA ASP A 115 -10.24 9.55 -27.77
C ASP A 115 -11.17 8.53 -27.13
N LEU A 116 -12.45 8.88 -27.01
CA LEU A 116 -13.45 8.04 -26.36
C LEU A 116 -13.53 6.64 -27.01
N ASN A 117 -13.55 5.60 -26.19
CA ASN A 117 -13.51 4.17 -26.59
C ASN A 117 -12.25 3.74 -27.36
N SER A 118 -11.22 4.56 -27.41
CA SER A 118 -9.92 4.11 -27.90
C SER A 118 -9.19 3.29 -26.85
N THR A 119 -8.41 2.31 -27.30
CA THR A 119 -7.75 1.31 -26.44
C THR A 119 -6.28 1.20 -26.78
N VAL A 120 -5.44 1.10 -25.78
CA VAL A 120 -4.03 0.75 -25.92
C VAL A 120 -3.77 -0.62 -25.31
N THR A 121 -2.90 -1.39 -25.98
CA THR A 121 -2.41 -2.67 -25.44
C THR A 121 -1.08 -2.42 -24.76
N LEU A 122 -0.97 -2.84 -23.49
CA LEU A 122 0.29 -2.79 -22.78
C LEU A 122 1.16 -3.97 -23.19
N ASP A 123 2.03 -3.72 -24.14
CA ASP A 123 3.04 -4.67 -24.59
C ASP A 123 4.46 -4.15 -24.28
N ASN A 124 5.47 -5.00 -24.50
CA ASN A 124 6.88 -4.64 -24.26
C ASN A 124 7.43 -3.57 -25.21
N THR A 125 6.62 -3.03 -26.12
CA THR A 125 7.06 -2.07 -27.15
C THR A 125 6.81 -0.61 -26.76
N MET A 126 6.12 -0.33 -25.64
CA MET A 126 5.98 1.01 -25.08
C MET A 126 7.31 1.53 -24.48
N THR A 127 8.39 1.47 -25.23
CA THR A 127 9.77 1.76 -24.79
C THR A 127 10.14 3.25 -24.83
N ASN A 128 9.23 4.15 -25.20
CA ASN A 128 9.56 5.58 -25.38
C ASN A 128 9.39 6.44 -24.13
N LEU A 129 9.10 5.82 -22.99
CA LEU A 129 8.95 6.53 -21.74
C LEU A 129 10.20 6.33 -20.87
N SER A 130 10.74 7.43 -20.39
CA SER A 130 11.73 7.50 -19.30
C SER A 130 11.20 6.95 -17.95
N LEU A 131 10.16 6.15 -18.00
CA LEU A 131 9.64 5.43 -16.85
C LEU A 131 10.50 4.20 -16.60
N PRO A 132 10.72 3.84 -15.31
CA PRO A 132 11.37 2.58 -15.00
C PRO A 132 10.64 1.46 -15.73
N SER A 133 11.37 0.66 -16.50
CA SER A 133 10.80 -0.39 -17.34
C SER A 133 10.08 -1.41 -16.44
N PHE A 134 8.78 -1.22 -16.26
CA PHE A 134 7.93 -2.29 -15.74
C PHE A 134 7.97 -3.41 -16.76
N LYS A 135 8.56 -4.52 -16.38
CA LYS A 135 8.51 -5.70 -17.24
C LYS A 135 7.13 -6.32 -17.07
N LYS A 136 6.47 -6.57 -18.21
CA LYS A 136 5.27 -7.41 -18.25
C LYS A 136 5.53 -8.66 -17.39
N PRO A 137 4.59 -9.12 -16.55
CA PRO A 137 4.77 -10.32 -15.76
C PRO A 137 5.23 -11.48 -16.62
N ILE A 138 6.41 -12.02 -16.33
CA ILE A 138 6.91 -13.22 -16.96
C ILE A 138 6.45 -14.37 -16.08
N PHE A 139 5.55 -15.18 -16.62
CA PHE A 139 5.10 -16.37 -15.93
C PHE A 139 5.99 -17.54 -16.31
N GLU A 140 6.39 -18.32 -15.32
CA GLU A 140 7.11 -19.57 -15.56
C GLU A 140 6.18 -20.60 -16.18
N GLU A 141 6.70 -21.41 -17.09
CA GLU A 141 5.97 -22.53 -17.67
C GLU A 141 5.56 -23.52 -16.58
N GLN A 142 4.29 -23.82 -16.47
CA GLN A 142 3.74 -24.74 -15.50
C GLN A 142 3.01 -25.90 -16.17
N PHE A 143 3.38 -27.13 -15.82
CA PHE A 143 2.76 -28.35 -16.35
C PHE A 143 2.72 -28.42 -17.89
N GLY A 144 3.78 -27.91 -18.56
CA GLY A 144 3.88 -27.89 -20.02
C GLY A 144 2.96 -26.85 -20.68
N LYS A 145 2.47 -25.86 -19.95
CA LYS A 145 1.64 -24.76 -20.44
C LYS A 145 2.34 -23.43 -20.21
N SER A 146 2.31 -22.57 -21.21
CA SER A 146 2.89 -21.24 -21.16
C SER A 146 1.82 -20.21 -20.81
N PRO A 147 1.87 -19.61 -19.60
CA PRO A 147 0.91 -18.59 -19.17
C PRO A 147 1.14 -17.27 -19.91
N GLU A 148 0.04 -16.55 -20.20
CA GLU A 148 0.09 -15.22 -20.83
C GLU A 148 -1.04 -14.33 -20.29
N ALA A 149 -0.73 -13.06 -20.04
CA ALA A 149 -1.74 -12.04 -19.71
C ALA A 149 -1.73 -10.96 -20.82
N ASN A 150 -2.92 -10.67 -21.35
CA ASN A 150 -3.12 -9.56 -22.28
C ASN A 150 -3.81 -8.43 -21.54
N VAL A 151 -3.18 -7.25 -21.51
CA VAL A 151 -3.64 -6.10 -20.75
C VAL A 151 -3.98 -4.96 -21.70
N TYR A 152 -5.16 -4.40 -21.51
CA TYR A 152 -5.71 -3.32 -22.31
C TYR A 152 -6.11 -2.16 -21.40
N ILE A 153 -5.91 -0.93 -21.88
CA ILE A 153 -6.40 0.27 -21.20
C ILE A 153 -7.24 1.05 -22.21
N THR A 154 -8.49 1.29 -21.85
CA THR A 154 -9.49 1.95 -22.69
C THR A 154 -9.95 3.23 -22.01
N PHE A 155 -10.03 4.32 -22.77
CA PHE A 155 -10.68 5.54 -22.30
C PHE A 155 -12.18 5.44 -22.52
N VAL A 156 -12.95 5.39 -21.43
CA VAL A 156 -14.38 5.01 -21.47
C VAL A 156 -15.34 6.16 -21.19
N ASN A 157 -14.91 7.22 -20.53
CA ASN A 157 -15.78 8.35 -20.21
C ASN A 157 -15.01 9.67 -20.13
N ASP A 158 -15.63 10.71 -20.68
CA ASP A 158 -15.11 12.08 -20.79
C ASP A 158 -16.22 13.06 -20.38
N ASN A 159 -16.41 13.27 -19.09
CA ASN A 159 -17.29 14.30 -18.55
C ASN A 159 -16.49 15.57 -18.24
N GLU A 160 -17.18 16.70 -18.01
CA GLU A 160 -16.59 18.03 -17.84
C GLU A 160 -15.52 18.04 -16.73
N ASP A 161 -15.79 17.33 -15.61
CA ASP A 161 -14.93 17.28 -14.43
C ASP A 161 -14.38 15.87 -14.13
N GLN A 162 -14.51 14.93 -15.09
CA GLN A 162 -14.19 13.54 -14.84
C GLN A 162 -13.64 12.85 -16.09
N LEU A 163 -12.54 12.10 -15.92
CA LEU A 163 -12.00 11.17 -16.90
C LEU A 163 -12.08 9.76 -16.34
N GLN A 164 -12.48 8.78 -17.15
CA GLN A 164 -12.57 7.40 -16.74
C GLN A 164 -11.85 6.48 -17.71
N TYR A 165 -11.01 5.61 -17.15
CA TYR A 165 -10.28 4.56 -17.87
C TYR A 165 -10.71 3.20 -17.35
N GLU A 166 -10.85 2.23 -18.25
CA GLU A 166 -11.04 0.82 -17.94
C GLU A 166 -9.73 0.09 -18.20
N ILE A 167 -9.25 -0.64 -17.21
CA ILE A 167 -8.14 -1.58 -17.36
C ILE A 167 -8.72 -2.97 -17.42
N GLU A 168 -8.44 -3.68 -18.51
CA GLU A 168 -8.87 -5.06 -18.72
C GLU A 168 -7.64 -5.96 -18.82
N SER A 169 -7.67 -7.11 -18.15
CA SER A 169 -6.64 -8.14 -18.26
C SER A 169 -7.24 -9.49 -18.53
N THR A 170 -6.83 -10.12 -19.62
CA THR A 170 -7.23 -11.48 -19.97
C THR A 170 -6.07 -12.44 -19.75
N GLY A 171 -6.23 -13.32 -18.75
CA GLY A 171 -5.32 -14.43 -18.48
C GLY A 171 -5.66 -15.65 -19.33
N LEU A 172 -4.65 -16.32 -19.85
CA LEU A 172 -4.81 -17.55 -20.63
C LEU A 172 -3.52 -18.40 -20.61
N PHE A 173 -3.66 -19.66 -20.98
CA PHE A 173 -2.52 -20.46 -21.41
C PHE A 173 -2.41 -20.41 -22.93
N LYS A 174 -1.20 -20.19 -23.43
CA LYS A 174 -0.94 -20.14 -24.87
C LYS A 174 -1.43 -21.41 -25.56
N ASN A 175 -2.13 -21.25 -26.68
CA ASN A 175 -2.75 -22.35 -27.45
C ASN A 175 -3.90 -23.06 -26.74
N THR A 176 -4.55 -22.44 -25.77
CA THR A 176 -5.83 -22.95 -25.20
C THR A 176 -6.95 -21.97 -25.53
N SER A 177 -8.20 -22.46 -25.48
CA SER A 177 -9.39 -21.63 -25.67
C SER A 177 -9.98 -21.12 -24.34
N THR A 178 -9.43 -21.53 -23.22
CA THR A 178 -9.91 -21.12 -21.90
C THR A 178 -9.20 -19.86 -21.47
N SER A 179 -9.94 -18.83 -21.13
CA SER A 179 -9.45 -17.56 -20.61
C SER A 179 -10.34 -17.02 -19.51
N ARG A 180 -9.80 -16.17 -18.67
CA ARG A 180 -10.53 -15.36 -17.68
C ARG A 180 -10.17 -13.91 -17.91
N THR A 181 -11.17 -13.05 -17.83
CA THR A 181 -10.98 -11.61 -18.01
C THR A 181 -11.40 -10.89 -16.75
N LEU A 182 -10.50 -10.06 -16.22
CA LEU A 182 -10.74 -9.15 -15.11
C LEU A 182 -10.69 -7.71 -15.61
N GLN A 183 -11.53 -6.86 -15.05
CA GLN A 183 -11.56 -5.44 -15.37
C GLN A 183 -11.63 -4.58 -14.12
N GLN A 184 -11.12 -3.36 -14.22
CA GLN A 184 -11.20 -2.34 -13.18
C GLN A 184 -11.30 -0.97 -13.82
N ASN A 185 -12.23 -0.13 -13.33
CA ASN A 185 -12.31 1.26 -13.73
C ASN A 185 -11.46 2.13 -12.81
N ILE A 186 -10.81 3.12 -13.41
CA ILE A 186 -10.10 4.20 -12.73
C ILE A 186 -10.76 5.50 -13.13
N THR A 187 -11.30 6.22 -12.16
CA THR A 187 -11.95 7.50 -12.36
C THR A 187 -11.08 8.62 -11.79
N ILE A 188 -10.79 9.62 -12.59
CA ILE A 188 -10.04 10.82 -12.24
C ILE A 188 -11.04 11.96 -12.14
N ASN A 189 -11.33 12.41 -10.94
CA ASN A 189 -12.18 13.59 -10.70
C ASN A 189 -11.31 14.84 -10.62
N LEU A 190 -11.68 15.88 -11.35
CA LEU A 190 -11.04 17.18 -11.39
C LEU A 190 -12.00 18.19 -10.75
N GLU A 191 -11.74 18.56 -9.50
CA GLU A 191 -12.55 19.58 -8.81
C GLU A 191 -11.91 20.96 -9.03
N PHE A 192 -12.60 21.81 -9.76
CA PHE A 192 -12.23 23.20 -9.97
C PHE A 192 -12.81 24.06 -8.86
N GLU A 193 -12.00 24.84 -8.16
CA GLU A 193 -12.52 25.87 -7.28
C GLU A 193 -13.20 26.95 -8.12
N ASP A 194 -14.46 27.24 -7.83
CA ASP A 194 -15.19 28.38 -8.42
C ASP A 194 -14.42 29.66 -8.07
N ILE A 195 -13.84 30.28 -9.08
CA ILE A 195 -13.22 31.59 -8.92
C ILE A 195 -14.36 32.60 -8.94
N ASP A 196 -14.78 33.09 -7.77
CA ASP A 196 -15.54 34.32 -7.67
C ASP A 196 -14.71 35.44 -8.31
N ILE A 197 -15.10 35.83 -9.52
CA ILE A 197 -14.51 36.98 -10.19
C ILE A 197 -15.08 38.22 -9.49
N PRO A 198 -14.29 38.99 -8.75
CA PRO A 198 -14.79 40.27 -8.23
C PRO A 198 -15.02 41.16 -9.43
N ASP A 199 -16.28 41.54 -9.63
CA ASP A 199 -16.68 42.57 -10.58
C ASP A 199 -15.89 43.85 -10.29
N GLY A 200 -15.13 44.28 -11.31
CA GLY A 200 -14.15 45.33 -11.15
C GLY A 200 -14.78 46.70 -10.90
N SER A 201 -14.72 47.18 -9.68
CA SER A 201 -14.69 48.63 -9.45
C SER A 201 -13.97 48.99 -8.15
N ASP A 202 -13.07 49.91 -8.34
CA ASP A 202 -12.44 50.86 -7.41
C ASP A 202 -11.18 50.47 -6.61
N SER A 203 -10.12 50.92 -7.25
CA SER A 203 -8.96 51.72 -6.81
C SER A 203 -8.79 52.03 -5.31
N ASN A 204 -7.64 51.77 -4.78
CA ASN A 204 -6.63 52.72 -4.35
C ASN A 204 -5.65 52.14 -3.32
N GLY A 205 -4.41 52.08 -3.70
CA GLY A 205 -3.22 52.52 -3.00
C GLY A 205 -2.85 51.93 -1.64
N ASN A 206 -1.83 51.16 -1.55
CA ASN A 206 -0.54 51.64 -0.95
C ASN A 206 0.46 50.49 -0.89
N GLY A 207 1.70 50.83 -1.27
CA GLY A 207 2.79 49.88 -1.31
C GLY A 207 3.26 49.40 0.07
N GLY A 208 3.74 48.20 0.09
CA GLY A 208 4.47 47.60 1.20
C GLY A 208 5.20 46.36 0.69
N THR A 209 6.47 46.55 0.36
CA THR A 209 7.44 45.49 0.13
C THR A 209 7.54 44.60 1.36
N ASN A 210 7.28 43.33 1.22
CA ASN A 210 7.86 42.32 2.08
C ASN A 210 8.25 41.12 1.25
N GLU A 211 9.55 40.93 1.17
CA GLU A 211 10.19 39.73 0.68
C GLU A 211 9.86 38.53 1.58
N GLY A 212 9.66 37.39 0.95
CA GLY A 212 10.00 36.08 1.52
C GLY A 212 8.88 35.30 2.14
N ASN A 213 8.40 34.36 1.47
CA ASN A 213 8.50 32.95 1.83
C ASN A 213 7.61 32.15 0.91
N GLY A 214 8.21 31.43 -0.03
CA GLY A 214 7.52 30.48 -0.87
C GLY A 214 6.96 29.37 -0.01
N GLY A 215 5.67 29.43 0.31
CA GLY A 215 4.91 28.30 0.84
C GLY A 215 4.70 27.29 -0.29
N SER A 216 5.50 26.24 -0.30
CA SER A 216 5.32 25.09 -1.16
C SER A 216 3.98 24.44 -0.80
N SER A 217 3.03 24.43 -1.73
CA SER A 217 1.86 23.56 -1.66
C SER A 217 2.35 22.13 -1.50
N GLY A 218 1.92 21.44 -0.42
CA GLY A 218 2.43 20.15 0.00
C GLY A 218 2.14 19.02 -0.99
N GLY A 219 2.95 18.94 -2.05
CA GLY A 219 3.08 17.72 -2.84
C GLY A 219 3.67 16.64 -1.96
N HIS A 220 3.01 15.49 -1.85
CA HIS A 220 3.51 14.37 -1.08
C HIS A 220 4.87 13.92 -1.61
N PHE A 221 5.90 13.98 -0.74
CA PHE A 221 7.22 13.49 -1.11
C PHE A 221 7.19 11.97 -1.28
N SER A 222 7.57 11.51 -2.46
CA SER A 222 7.75 10.08 -2.75
C SER A 222 9.23 9.83 -3.08
N PRO A 223 9.96 9.05 -2.30
CA PRO A 223 11.35 8.71 -2.61
C PRO A 223 11.41 7.78 -3.83
N LYS A 224 11.62 8.36 -5.02
CA LYS A 224 11.54 7.62 -6.30
C LYS A 224 12.89 7.05 -6.78
N GLU A 225 14.02 7.48 -6.23
CA GLU A 225 15.34 7.18 -6.81
C GLU A 225 16.32 6.54 -5.83
N TYR A 226 16.11 6.69 -4.53
CA TYR A 226 17.10 6.32 -3.52
C TYR A 226 16.54 5.27 -2.55
N ALA A 227 17.34 4.21 -2.33
CA ALA A 227 17.09 3.29 -1.22
C ALA A 227 17.27 3.99 0.13
N VAL A 228 18.21 4.95 0.18
CA VAL A 228 18.49 5.74 1.38
C VAL A 228 18.84 7.17 0.98
N GLN A 229 18.16 8.13 1.60
CA GLN A 229 18.47 9.53 1.49
C GLN A 229 18.57 10.16 2.88
N THR A 230 19.69 10.81 3.20
CA THR A 230 19.92 11.41 4.50
C THR A 230 20.35 12.87 4.39
N LYS A 231 20.04 13.63 5.43
CA LYS A 231 20.64 14.94 5.63
C LYS A 231 22.09 14.81 6.08
N GLY A 232 22.33 13.99 7.10
CA GLY A 232 23.65 13.71 7.69
C GLY A 232 24.24 12.37 7.20
N ASN A 233 24.83 11.61 8.10
CA ASN A 233 25.70 10.49 7.78
C ASN A 233 24.99 9.22 7.33
N ILE A 234 25.65 8.46 6.44
CA ILE A 234 25.34 7.07 6.10
C ILE A 234 26.52 6.20 6.53
N ILE A 235 26.34 5.38 7.54
CA ILE A 235 27.40 4.50 8.05
C ILE A 235 26.96 3.05 7.90
N ILE A 236 27.72 2.28 7.13
CA ILE A 236 27.44 0.87 6.85
C ILE A 236 28.65 0.05 7.29
N LYS A 237 28.44 -0.92 8.17
CA LYS A 237 29.52 -1.78 8.68
C LYS A 237 29.04 -3.20 8.97
N GLY A 238 29.95 -4.08 9.40
CA GLY A 238 29.62 -5.41 9.87
C GLY A 238 28.87 -6.30 8.87
N GLY A 239 29.11 -6.14 7.57
CA GLY A 239 28.41 -6.86 6.52
C GLY A 239 27.03 -6.27 6.16
N GLY A 240 26.73 -5.07 6.64
CA GLY A 240 25.54 -4.33 6.23
C GLY A 240 25.51 -4.05 4.73
N LYS A 241 24.33 -4.03 4.14
CA LYS A 241 24.18 -3.90 2.68
C LYS A 241 23.04 -2.96 2.31
N ILE A 242 23.29 -2.13 1.28
CA ILE A 242 22.24 -1.33 0.63
C ILE A 242 22.25 -1.66 -0.86
N ASP A 243 21.14 -2.25 -1.35
CA ASP A 243 20.88 -2.51 -2.75
C ASP A 243 20.01 -1.40 -3.33
N GLY A 244 20.65 -0.43 -3.95
CA GLY A 244 20.03 0.75 -4.55
C GLY A 244 20.88 2.00 -4.39
N ASN A 245 20.39 3.12 -4.91
CA ASN A 245 21.08 4.40 -4.82
C ASN A 245 21.03 4.93 -3.38
N VAL A 246 22.08 5.62 -2.97
CA VAL A 246 22.14 6.32 -1.68
C VAL A 246 22.56 7.76 -1.88
N ALA A 247 22.07 8.66 -1.03
CA ALA A 247 22.49 10.07 -1.04
C ALA A 247 22.59 10.65 0.37
N SER A 248 23.64 11.41 0.60
CA SER A 248 23.80 12.27 1.78
C SER A 248 24.00 13.71 1.35
N ALA A 249 23.24 14.62 1.95
CA ALA A 249 23.36 16.06 1.64
C ALA A 249 24.61 16.66 2.28
N ASP A 250 24.73 16.55 3.60
CA ASP A 250 25.73 17.24 4.40
C ASP A 250 26.73 16.32 5.11
N GLY A 251 26.41 15.03 5.23
CA GLY A 251 27.20 14.05 5.99
C GLY A 251 28.20 13.28 5.17
N ILE A 252 28.90 12.37 5.85
CA ILE A 252 29.81 11.40 5.24
C ILE A 252 29.06 10.09 4.91
N ILE A 253 29.51 9.41 3.86
CA ILE A 253 29.12 8.02 3.57
C ILE A 253 30.34 7.15 3.86
N ARG A 254 30.25 6.28 4.89
CA ARG A 254 31.34 5.40 5.33
C ARG A 254 30.99 3.94 5.18
N LEU A 255 31.89 3.19 4.55
CA LEU A 255 31.82 1.73 4.44
C LEU A 255 32.94 1.08 5.25
N ALA A 256 32.58 0.11 6.10
CA ALA A 256 33.52 -0.64 6.92
C ALA A 256 33.14 -2.14 7.03
N GLY A 257 34.13 -3.01 7.24
CA GLY A 257 33.88 -4.40 7.63
C GLY A 257 33.05 -5.23 6.65
N GLY A 258 33.25 -5.13 5.36
CA GLY A 258 32.57 -5.93 4.34
C GLY A 258 31.21 -5.34 3.91
N ALA A 259 30.93 -4.12 4.32
CA ALA A 259 29.76 -3.37 3.87
C ALA A 259 29.74 -3.11 2.36
N SER A 260 28.55 -2.97 1.77
CA SER A 260 28.42 -2.70 0.33
C SER A 260 27.22 -1.85 -0.02
N ILE A 261 27.38 -1.10 -1.12
CA ILE A 261 26.34 -0.37 -1.83
C ILE A 261 26.38 -0.82 -3.29
N THR A 262 25.23 -1.11 -3.89
CA THR A 262 25.19 -1.56 -5.30
C THR A 262 24.83 -0.45 -6.27
N GLY A 263 24.15 0.61 -5.81
CA GLY A 263 23.69 1.74 -6.62
C GLY A 263 24.66 2.92 -6.66
N SER A 264 24.19 4.04 -7.20
CA SER A 264 24.92 5.30 -7.22
C SER A 264 25.07 5.89 -5.81
N ILE A 265 26.13 6.67 -5.60
CA ILE A 265 26.48 7.28 -4.32
C ILE A 265 26.46 8.81 -4.47
N GLY A 266 25.40 9.42 -3.99
CA GLY A 266 25.18 10.87 -4.03
C GLY A 266 25.89 11.58 -2.90
N THR A 267 27.22 11.77 -3.03
CA THR A 267 28.05 12.58 -2.14
C THR A 267 29.28 13.05 -2.89
N SER A 268 30.10 13.95 -2.31
CA SER A 268 31.41 14.29 -2.87
C SER A 268 32.47 13.26 -2.46
N LEU A 269 33.53 13.13 -3.26
CA LEU A 269 34.60 12.14 -3.00
C LEU A 269 35.32 12.35 -1.67
N ASP A 270 35.44 13.57 -1.19
CA ASP A 270 36.04 13.93 0.10
C ASP A 270 35.16 13.53 1.30
N ARG A 271 33.88 13.27 1.08
CA ARG A 271 32.93 12.79 2.08
C ARG A 271 32.60 11.30 1.95
N PHE A 272 33.32 10.59 1.07
CA PHE A 272 33.17 9.15 0.90
C PHE A 272 34.36 8.42 1.50
N GLU A 273 34.14 7.61 2.54
CA GLU A 273 35.18 6.93 3.31
C GLU A 273 35.04 5.40 3.24
N ILE A 274 36.15 4.71 3.03
CA ILE A 274 36.24 3.25 3.12
C ILE A 274 37.41 2.86 4.02
N GLU A 275 37.17 2.00 5.01
CA GLU A 275 38.18 1.56 5.95
C GLU A 275 39.19 0.54 5.38
N HIS A 276 38.91 -0.08 4.23
CA HIS A 276 39.76 -1.09 3.60
C HIS A 276 40.02 -0.80 2.12
N SER A 277 41.07 -1.37 1.55
CA SER A 277 41.44 -1.25 0.13
C SER A 277 40.27 -1.61 -0.80
N GLY A 278 39.70 -0.65 -1.50
CA GLY A 278 38.56 -0.90 -2.38
C GLY A 278 37.87 0.38 -2.88
N LEU A 279 38.44 1.55 -2.52
CA LEU A 279 37.87 2.85 -2.92
C LEU A 279 37.70 2.97 -4.44
N ASP A 280 38.62 2.40 -5.21
CA ASP A 280 38.56 2.44 -6.68
C ASP A 280 37.30 1.76 -7.23
N LYS A 281 36.81 0.73 -6.57
CA LYS A 281 35.57 0.04 -6.95
C LYS A 281 34.36 0.99 -6.94
N TYR A 282 34.33 1.96 -6.01
CA TYR A 282 33.20 2.83 -5.83
C TYR A 282 33.37 4.24 -6.42
N LYS A 283 34.58 4.61 -6.89
CA LYS A 283 34.83 5.94 -7.48
C LYS A 283 33.86 6.29 -8.60
N ASN A 284 33.57 5.31 -9.46
CA ASN A 284 32.65 5.51 -10.59
C ASN A 284 31.17 5.55 -10.17
N GLN A 285 30.83 5.21 -8.91
CA GLN A 285 29.49 5.27 -8.37
C GLN A 285 29.22 6.59 -7.66
N VAL A 286 30.26 7.35 -7.29
CA VAL A 286 30.13 8.66 -6.64
C VAL A 286 29.79 9.73 -7.66
N ASN A 287 28.64 10.36 -7.53
CA ASN A 287 28.09 11.26 -8.54
C ASN A 287 27.76 12.68 -8.00
N GLY A 288 28.51 13.12 -6.97
CA GLY A 288 28.35 14.44 -6.36
C GLY A 288 27.26 14.52 -5.28
N SER A 289 27.32 15.55 -4.47
CA SER A 289 26.36 15.79 -3.39
C SER A 289 24.94 16.02 -3.94
N LYS A 290 23.92 15.59 -3.18
CA LYS A 290 22.51 15.78 -3.48
C LYS A 290 21.85 16.59 -2.38
N THR A 291 20.88 17.38 -2.73
CA THR A 291 20.08 18.12 -1.77
C THR A 291 19.16 17.18 -1.00
N PHE A 292 19.04 17.42 0.30
CA PHE A 292 18.01 16.74 1.09
C PHE A 292 16.64 17.34 0.75
N PRO A 293 15.62 16.53 0.50
CA PRO A 293 14.31 17.07 0.17
C PRO A 293 13.73 17.82 1.37
N ALA A 294 13.16 18.99 1.11
CA ALA A 294 12.41 19.74 2.11
C ALA A 294 11.02 19.12 2.32
N ASP A 295 10.45 19.34 3.50
CA ASP A 295 9.04 19.02 3.84
C ASP A 295 8.61 17.59 3.53
N VAL A 296 9.52 16.64 3.73
CA VAL A 296 9.27 15.21 3.44
C VAL A 296 8.27 14.56 4.39
N LEU A 297 8.04 15.15 5.56
CA LEU A 297 7.09 14.69 6.56
C LEU A 297 5.94 15.69 6.64
N ALA A 298 4.75 15.28 6.19
CA ALA A 298 3.58 16.14 6.28
C ALA A 298 3.26 16.50 7.74
N PRO A 299 2.63 17.65 7.98
CA PRO A 299 2.20 18.05 9.30
C PRO A 299 1.28 17.01 9.93
N PHE A 300 1.49 16.73 11.21
CA PHE A 300 0.58 15.84 11.96
C PHE A 300 -0.79 16.52 12.10
N PRO A 301 -1.93 15.83 11.86
CA PRO A 301 -3.26 16.41 11.82
C PRO A 301 -3.82 16.75 13.21
N ASN A 302 -3.20 17.72 13.90
CA ASN A 302 -3.56 18.11 15.26
C ASN A 302 -5.00 18.61 15.36
N GLU A 303 -5.45 19.47 14.43
CA GLU A 303 -6.81 20.03 14.42
C GLU A 303 -7.88 18.96 14.35
N ARG A 304 -7.65 17.96 13.49
CA ARG A 304 -8.57 16.82 13.39
C ARG A 304 -8.62 16.02 14.69
N MET A 305 -7.46 15.78 15.28
CA MET A 305 -7.36 15.08 16.55
C MET A 305 -8.06 15.83 17.69
N ASP A 306 -7.91 17.15 17.76
CA ASP A 306 -8.58 18.00 18.72
C ASP A 306 -10.10 17.96 18.55
N THR A 307 -10.60 18.03 17.32
CA THR A 307 -12.02 17.88 16.99
C THR A 307 -12.58 16.54 17.45
N LEU A 308 -11.90 15.44 17.15
CA LEU A 308 -12.31 14.09 17.53
C LEU A 308 -12.33 13.89 19.05
N SER A 309 -11.42 14.55 19.77
CA SER A 309 -11.34 14.49 21.23
C SER A 309 -12.56 15.08 21.94
N GLN A 310 -13.37 15.91 21.27
CA GLN A 310 -14.59 16.51 21.78
C GLN A 310 -15.84 15.64 21.56
N LEU A 311 -15.72 14.55 20.80
CA LEU A 311 -16.84 13.64 20.57
C LEU A 311 -17.29 13.00 21.89
N LYS A 312 -18.59 12.80 22.01
CA LYS A 312 -19.14 12.04 23.12
C LYS A 312 -18.75 10.57 23.01
N TYR A 313 -18.50 9.95 24.15
CA TYR A 313 -18.25 8.52 24.19
C TYR A 313 -19.47 7.72 23.72
N PRO A 314 -19.26 6.54 23.12
CA PRO A 314 -20.35 5.63 22.78
C PRO A 314 -21.18 5.24 24.02
N ALA A 315 -22.43 4.89 23.80
CA ALA A 315 -23.30 4.36 24.84
C ALA A 315 -22.71 3.06 25.41
N ASN A 316 -23.02 2.80 26.70
CA ASN A 316 -22.63 1.54 27.32
C ASN A 316 -23.29 0.36 26.59
N GLU A 317 -22.54 -0.72 26.38
CA GLU A 317 -22.99 -1.92 25.70
C GLU A 317 -22.56 -3.17 26.46
N GLU A 318 -23.48 -4.11 26.62
CA GLU A 318 -23.24 -5.42 27.21
C GLU A 318 -23.30 -6.52 26.16
N VAL A 319 -22.44 -7.51 26.29
CA VAL A 319 -22.54 -8.78 25.58
C VAL A 319 -22.97 -9.89 26.51
N ALA A 320 -23.84 -10.76 26.01
CA ALA A 320 -24.34 -11.91 26.78
C ALA A 320 -23.97 -13.22 26.08
N LYS A 321 -23.42 -14.18 26.83
CA LYS A 321 -23.04 -15.50 26.34
C LYS A 321 -23.27 -16.56 27.40
N ASN A 322 -24.02 -17.60 27.10
CA ASN A 322 -24.32 -18.69 28.01
C ASN A 322 -24.93 -18.22 29.38
N GLY A 323 -25.83 -17.23 29.34
CA GLY A 323 -26.48 -16.70 30.53
C GLY A 323 -25.65 -15.72 31.38
N ASN A 324 -24.38 -15.54 31.05
CA ASN A 324 -23.50 -14.53 31.65
C ASN A 324 -23.50 -13.24 30.82
N LYS A 325 -23.20 -12.12 31.48
CA LYS A 325 -23.10 -10.80 30.83
C LYS A 325 -21.80 -10.13 31.23
N THR A 326 -21.24 -9.36 30.29
CA THR A 326 -20.11 -8.47 30.53
C THR A 326 -20.29 -7.19 29.74
N ASN A 327 -19.76 -6.08 30.26
CA ASN A 327 -19.72 -4.83 29.50
C ASN A 327 -18.59 -4.90 28.50
N ILE A 328 -18.90 -4.65 27.22
CA ILE A 328 -17.90 -4.48 26.15
C ILE A 328 -17.57 -3.00 25.97
N ILE A 329 -18.57 -2.13 26.15
CA ILE A 329 -18.39 -0.67 26.20
C ILE A 329 -18.95 -0.17 27.52
N TYR A 330 -18.10 0.50 28.30
CA TYR A 330 -18.51 1.06 29.59
C TYR A 330 -17.76 2.36 29.92
N ASN A 331 -18.51 3.41 30.18
CA ASN A 331 -17.97 4.74 30.53
C ASN A 331 -16.88 5.24 29.55
N GLY A 332 -17.06 5.02 28.26
CA GLY A 332 -16.11 5.42 27.21
C GLY A 332 -14.93 4.46 27.01
N ASN A 333 -14.89 3.34 27.71
CA ASN A 333 -13.87 2.31 27.48
C ASN A 333 -14.45 1.18 26.62
N PHE A 334 -13.71 0.73 25.64
CA PHE A 334 -13.91 -0.54 24.94
C PHE A 334 -13.00 -1.58 25.55
N GLN A 335 -13.56 -2.68 26.08
CA GLN A 335 -12.83 -3.71 26.80
C GLN A 335 -13.24 -5.11 26.35
N ALA A 336 -12.40 -5.73 25.54
CA ALA A 336 -12.53 -7.10 25.09
C ALA A 336 -11.44 -7.97 25.75
N ASP A 337 -11.48 -8.08 27.06
CA ASP A 337 -10.54 -8.84 27.87
C ASP A 337 -11.21 -10.02 28.63
N ASN A 338 -12.35 -10.47 28.12
CA ASN A 338 -13.12 -11.59 28.63
C ASN A 338 -13.58 -12.47 27.46
N TRP A 339 -13.60 -13.79 27.62
CA TRP A 339 -14.01 -14.76 26.61
C TRP A 339 -15.40 -14.49 25.98
N MET A 340 -16.29 -13.77 26.68
CA MET A 340 -17.60 -13.39 26.17
C MET A 340 -17.51 -12.35 25.04
N ALA A 341 -16.43 -11.56 25.02
CA ALA A 341 -16.17 -10.58 23.98
C ALA A 341 -15.59 -11.18 22.69
N ASP A 342 -15.19 -12.47 22.73
CA ASP A 342 -14.63 -13.13 21.56
C ASP A 342 -15.62 -13.17 20.39
N ASN A 343 -15.14 -12.79 19.19
CA ASN A 343 -15.92 -12.62 17.96
C ASN A 343 -16.94 -11.47 18.02
N TYR A 344 -16.74 -10.48 18.89
CA TYR A 344 -17.58 -9.28 18.88
C TYR A 344 -17.29 -8.42 17.64
N THR A 345 -18.36 -7.82 17.10
CA THR A 345 -18.25 -6.87 15.98
C THR A 345 -18.61 -5.46 16.47
N LEU A 346 -17.63 -4.58 16.43
CA LEU A 346 -17.82 -3.14 16.66
C LEU A 346 -18.23 -2.47 15.34
N ASN A 347 -19.47 -2.00 15.23
CA ASN A 347 -19.95 -1.30 14.07
C ASN A 347 -19.73 0.22 14.24
N LEU A 348 -18.86 0.81 13.43
CA LEU A 348 -18.64 2.25 13.41
C LEU A 348 -19.65 2.93 12.49
N THR A 349 -20.64 3.58 13.07
CA THR A 349 -21.65 4.35 12.32
C THR A 349 -21.19 5.77 11.97
N GLY A 350 -20.11 6.25 12.60
CA GLY A 350 -19.49 7.55 12.42
C GLY A 350 -18.17 7.61 13.17
N ASP A 351 -17.57 8.79 13.20
CA ASP A 351 -16.38 9.04 13.99
C ASP A 351 -16.65 8.76 15.47
N THR A 352 -15.71 8.12 16.12
CA THR A 352 -15.94 7.54 17.45
C THR A 352 -14.78 7.86 18.40
N HIS A 353 -15.08 8.10 19.68
CA HIS A 353 -14.10 8.39 20.72
C HIS A 353 -14.16 7.38 21.85
N PHE A 354 -13.02 6.76 22.16
CA PHE A 354 -12.84 5.92 23.35
C PHE A 354 -11.72 6.46 24.25
N LYS A 355 -11.91 6.38 25.56
CA LYS A 355 -10.83 6.63 26.54
C LYS A 355 -9.77 5.54 26.47
N GLN A 356 -10.22 4.29 26.52
CA GLN A 356 -9.37 3.12 26.37
C GLN A 356 -9.97 2.18 25.33
N PHE A 357 -9.09 1.60 24.53
CA PHE A 357 -9.44 0.52 23.63
C PHE A 357 -8.52 -0.67 23.94
N LYS A 358 -9.08 -1.67 24.63
CA LYS A 358 -8.34 -2.84 25.11
C LYS A 358 -8.86 -4.12 24.49
N VAL A 359 -7.94 -4.93 23.92
CA VAL A 359 -8.24 -6.29 23.48
C VAL A 359 -7.16 -7.22 24.02
N ASP A 360 -7.57 -8.29 24.69
CA ASP A 360 -6.68 -9.21 25.38
C ASP A 360 -7.24 -10.65 25.35
N GLN A 361 -6.54 -11.60 25.96
CA GLN A 361 -6.95 -13.02 26.13
C GLN A 361 -7.27 -13.74 24.81
N ASN A 362 -6.52 -13.45 23.74
CA ASN A 362 -6.72 -13.99 22.40
C ASN A 362 -8.11 -13.71 21.79
N ASN A 363 -8.83 -12.73 22.31
CA ASN A 363 -10.12 -12.36 21.73
C ASN A 363 -9.94 -11.83 20.30
N ALA A 364 -10.78 -12.30 19.40
CA ALA A 364 -10.89 -11.81 18.05
C ALA A 364 -12.01 -10.77 17.95
N ILE A 365 -11.69 -9.56 17.54
CA ILE A 365 -12.63 -8.45 17.37
C ILE A 365 -12.69 -8.05 15.92
N THR A 366 -13.89 -7.84 15.41
CA THR A 366 -14.10 -7.26 14.09
C THR A 366 -14.53 -5.80 14.22
N ILE A 367 -13.85 -4.88 13.53
CA ILE A 367 -14.31 -3.50 13.39
C ILE A 367 -14.90 -3.34 11.99
N ASN A 368 -16.18 -2.99 11.94
CA ASN A 368 -16.88 -2.75 10.68
C ASN A 368 -16.94 -1.25 10.41
N VAL A 369 -16.24 -0.81 9.38
CA VAL A 369 -16.18 0.60 8.96
C VAL A 369 -17.26 0.97 7.93
N GLY A 370 -17.98 -0.04 7.39
CA GLY A 370 -18.96 0.17 6.31
C GLY A 370 -18.29 0.62 5.01
N ASN A 371 -18.98 1.47 4.25
CA ASN A 371 -18.53 1.90 2.92
C ASN A 371 -17.98 3.34 2.89
N SER A 372 -17.76 3.95 4.02
CA SER A 372 -17.18 5.31 4.13
C SER A 372 -16.11 5.36 5.18
N ASP A 373 -15.16 6.24 4.99
CA ASP A 373 -14.04 6.45 5.90
C ASP A 373 -14.53 6.80 7.31
N LYS A 374 -13.79 6.33 8.30
CA LYS A 374 -14.10 6.55 9.71
C LYS A 374 -12.84 6.95 10.47
N ASP A 375 -13.03 7.85 11.41
CA ASP A 375 -12.00 8.24 12.35
C ASP A 375 -12.32 7.69 13.73
N LEU A 376 -11.34 7.01 14.32
CA LEU A 376 -11.43 6.44 15.66
C LEU A 376 -10.39 7.13 16.55
N TYR A 377 -10.86 7.94 17.51
CA TYR A 377 -9.99 8.58 18.48
C TYR A 377 -9.92 7.74 19.77
N ILE A 378 -8.70 7.49 20.22
CA ILE A 378 -8.41 6.65 21.38
C ILE A 378 -7.39 7.36 22.26
N GLU A 379 -7.70 7.55 23.55
CA GLU A 379 -6.71 8.10 24.46
C GLU A 379 -5.61 7.09 24.81
N SER A 380 -5.97 5.80 24.98
CA SER A 380 -5.03 4.71 25.26
C SER A 380 -5.40 3.44 24.49
N LEU A 381 -4.55 3.02 23.56
CA LEU A 381 -4.68 1.78 22.79
C LEU A 381 -3.81 0.69 23.41
N ASP A 382 -4.43 -0.43 23.79
CA ASP A 382 -3.75 -1.58 24.39
C ASP A 382 -4.28 -2.90 23.83
N ILE A 383 -3.50 -3.52 22.94
CA ILE A 383 -3.80 -4.81 22.32
C ILE A 383 -2.72 -5.78 22.73
N PHE A 384 -2.94 -6.51 23.82
CA PHE A 384 -1.89 -7.35 24.40
C PHE A 384 -1.81 -8.74 23.75
N GLN A 385 -2.89 -9.47 23.65
CA GLN A 385 -3.00 -10.77 22.98
C GLN A 385 -4.27 -10.84 22.15
N GLY A 386 -4.65 -9.71 21.55
CA GLY A 386 -5.87 -9.60 20.79
C GLY A 386 -5.64 -9.66 19.28
N HIS A 387 -6.71 -9.97 18.58
CA HIS A 387 -6.74 -10.03 17.13
C HIS A 387 -7.83 -9.11 16.59
N ILE A 388 -7.46 -8.10 15.82
CA ILE A 388 -8.42 -7.16 15.24
C ILE A 388 -8.44 -7.36 13.73
N LYS A 389 -9.65 -7.54 13.20
CA LYS A 389 -9.94 -7.59 11.76
C LYS A 389 -10.80 -6.39 11.39
N ILE A 390 -10.52 -5.78 10.24
CA ILE A 390 -11.35 -4.73 9.67
C ILE A 390 -12.22 -5.32 8.54
N ILE A 391 -13.47 -4.90 8.47
CA ILE A 391 -14.37 -5.20 7.35
C ILE A 391 -15.06 -3.92 6.88
N GLY A 392 -15.48 -3.93 5.63
CA GLY A 392 -16.00 -2.77 4.91
C GLY A 392 -14.99 -2.24 3.91
N THR A 393 -15.38 -1.29 3.10
CA THR A 393 -14.53 -0.68 2.05
C THR A 393 -13.98 0.68 2.44
N GLY A 394 -14.51 1.30 3.50
CA GLY A 394 -14.00 2.56 4.03
C GLY A 394 -12.62 2.42 4.69
N LYS A 395 -11.85 3.50 4.70
CA LYS A 395 -10.58 3.60 5.45
C LYS A 395 -10.87 3.83 6.94
N LEU A 396 -9.95 3.40 7.80
CA LEU A 396 -10.00 3.62 9.24
C LEU A 396 -8.75 4.38 9.68
N ASN A 397 -8.92 5.62 10.10
CA ASN A 397 -7.84 6.39 10.72
C ASN A 397 -7.98 6.27 12.25
N ILE A 398 -6.95 5.77 12.91
CA ILE A 398 -6.92 5.55 14.36
C ILE A 398 -5.99 6.58 14.99
N TYR A 399 -6.56 7.57 15.64
CA TYR A 399 -5.85 8.62 16.36
C TYR A 399 -5.61 8.18 17.80
N VAL A 400 -4.36 8.04 18.20
CA VAL A 400 -3.97 7.59 19.54
C VAL A 400 -3.23 8.71 20.26
N LYS A 401 -3.72 9.09 21.45
CA LYS A 401 -3.20 10.24 22.21
C LYS A 401 -2.00 9.91 23.09
N ASN A 402 -2.17 8.96 24.02
CA ASN A 402 -1.22 8.80 25.14
C ASN A 402 -0.40 7.52 25.04
N THR A 403 -1.06 6.38 24.84
CA THR A 403 -0.43 5.07 24.87
C THR A 403 -0.72 4.28 23.60
N PHE A 404 0.32 3.81 22.96
CA PHE A 404 0.24 2.95 21.77
C PHE A 404 0.94 1.62 22.09
N ASN A 405 0.19 0.59 22.39
CA ASN A 405 0.70 -0.75 22.69
C ASN A 405 -0.02 -1.80 21.84
N ILE A 406 0.69 -2.43 20.93
CA ILE A 406 0.17 -3.54 20.12
C ILE A 406 1.17 -4.69 20.22
N LYS A 407 0.75 -5.81 20.82
CA LYS A 407 1.49 -7.07 20.90
C LYS A 407 0.74 -8.25 20.25
N GLY A 408 -0.45 -7.99 19.74
CA GLY A 408 -1.28 -8.93 19.01
C GLY A 408 -1.24 -8.69 17.50
N SER A 409 -2.35 -8.98 16.82
CA SER A 409 -2.49 -8.74 15.40
C SER A 409 -3.56 -7.68 15.11
N PHE A 410 -3.28 -6.83 14.12
CA PHE A 410 -4.19 -5.82 13.64
C PHE A 410 -4.31 -5.88 12.12
N ASN A 411 -5.52 -6.19 11.62
CA ASN A 411 -5.87 -6.30 10.20
C ASN A 411 -4.99 -7.26 9.39
N THR A 412 -4.52 -8.35 10.01
CA THR A 412 -3.71 -9.37 9.31
C THR A 412 -4.50 -9.96 8.13
N GLY A 413 -3.92 -9.89 6.93
CA GLY A 413 -4.58 -10.31 5.69
C GLY A 413 -5.54 -9.30 5.08
N GLY A 414 -5.70 -8.11 5.69
CA GLY A 414 -6.48 -7.00 5.13
C GLY A 414 -5.69 -6.12 4.17
N ASP A 415 -6.34 -5.08 3.68
CA ASP A 415 -5.75 -4.10 2.76
C ASP A 415 -4.73 -3.21 3.50
N LEU A 416 -3.58 -2.98 2.86
CA LEU A 416 -2.49 -2.15 3.38
C LEU A 416 -2.87 -0.66 3.49
N SER A 417 -3.71 -0.18 2.60
CA SER A 417 -4.15 1.23 2.53
C SER A 417 -5.36 1.52 3.42
N GLN A 418 -5.96 0.49 4.01
CA GLN A 418 -7.21 0.64 4.74
C GLN A 418 -7.04 1.27 6.12
N ILE A 419 -5.84 1.17 6.73
CA ILE A 419 -5.63 1.62 8.11
C ILE A 419 -4.45 2.58 8.21
N ASN A 420 -4.69 3.69 8.90
CA ASN A 420 -3.67 4.62 9.33
C ASN A 420 -3.71 4.78 10.84
N PHE A 421 -2.58 4.55 11.50
CA PHE A 421 -2.38 4.88 12.91
C PHE A 421 -1.70 6.23 13.03
N LEU A 422 -2.29 7.15 13.80
CA LEU A 422 -1.78 8.49 14.04
C LEU A 422 -1.54 8.65 15.54
N TYR A 423 -0.29 8.53 15.96
CA TYR A 423 0.10 8.57 17.35
C TYR A 423 0.71 9.92 17.73
N SER A 424 0.06 10.68 18.62
CA SER A 424 0.53 11.99 19.09
C SER A 424 1.33 11.95 20.40
N GLY A 425 1.38 10.79 21.07
CA GLY A 425 2.15 10.66 22.30
C GLY A 425 3.65 10.67 22.06
N THR A 426 4.42 10.93 23.12
CA THR A 426 5.89 10.95 23.10
C THR A 426 6.52 9.66 23.63
N THR A 427 5.72 8.75 24.22
CA THR A 427 6.22 7.46 24.70
C THR A 427 6.71 6.62 23.54
N PRO A 428 7.94 6.08 23.59
CA PRO A 428 8.47 5.27 22.50
C PRO A 428 7.57 4.08 22.17
N VAL A 429 7.29 3.90 20.87
CA VAL A 429 6.54 2.75 20.36
C VAL A 429 7.48 1.57 20.17
N LYS A 430 7.17 0.45 20.82
CA LYS A 430 7.96 -0.78 20.74
C LYS A 430 7.10 -1.92 20.23
N LEU A 431 7.39 -2.40 19.04
CA LEU A 431 6.76 -3.59 18.47
C LEU A 431 7.74 -4.76 18.48
N SER A 432 7.29 -5.93 18.91
CA SER A 432 8.15 -7.11 19.10
C SER A 432 7.51 -8.38 18.50
N ASN A 433 8.22 -9.49 18.54
CA ASN A 433 8.05 -10.75 17.79
C ASN A 433 6.64 -11.24 17.45
N GLU A 434 5.63 -10.92 18.24
CA GLU A 434 4.26 -11.43 18.04
C GLU A 434 3.35 -10.40 17.39
N THR A 435 3.87 -9.18 17.15
CA THR A 435 3.08 -8.09 16.61
C THR A 435 2.97 -8.19 15.09
N GLN A 436 1.76 -8.23 14.58
CA GLN A 436 1.47 -8.13 13.15
C GLN A 436 0.46 -7.02 12.90
N VAL A 437 0.88 -6.00 12.17
CA VAL A 437 0.06 -4.83 11.83
C VAL A 437 0.03 -4.63 10.34
N VAL A 438 -1.15 -4.58 9.75
CA VAL A 438 -1.36 -4.23 8.34
C VAL A 438 -2.00 -2.85 8.29
N GLY A 439 -1.20 -1.86 7.93
CA GLY A 439 -1.56 -0.44 7.94
C GLY A 439 -0.34 0.45 8.15
N SER A 440 -0.47 1.74 7.87
CA SER A 440 0.60 2.73 8.04
C SER A 440 0.62 3.31 9.47
N LEU A 441 1.80 3.71 9.93
CA LEU A 441 2.00 4.34 11.24
C LEU A 441 2.60 5.73 11.06
N TYR A 442 1.97 6.74 11.61
CA TYR A 442 2.51 8.07 11.78
C TYR A 442 2.64 8.41 13.28
N ALA A 443 3.85 8.41 13.80
CA ALA A 443 4.17 8.86 15.16
C ALA A 443 4.65 10.32 15.11
N LYS A 444 3.93 11.23 15.78
CA LYS A 444 4.23 12.68 15.72
C LYS A 444 5.66 12.99 16.19
N GLU A 445 6.06 12.46 17.35
CA GLU A 445 7.35 12.75 17.99
C GLU A 445 7.98 11.53 18.66
N ALA A 446 7.32 10.38 18.62
CA ALA A 446 7.80 9.20 19.35
C ALA A 446 8.90 8.46 18.60
N ASP A 447 9.88 8.00 19.36
CA ASP A 447 10.88 7.04 18.87
C ASP A 447 10.23 5.68 18.59
N LEU A 448 10.74 4.99 17.56
CA LEU A 448 10.19 3.70 17.13
C LEU A 448 11.22 2.59 17.26
N THR A 449 10.81 1.44 17.77
CA THR A 449 11.66 0.25 17.86
C THR A 449 10.91 -0.99 17.39
N PHE A 450 11.47 -1.68 16.42
CA PHE A 450 10.95 -2.92 15.84
C PHE A 450 11.96 -4.03 16.07
N THR A 451 11.56 -5.10 16.77
CA THR A 451 12.48 -6.20 17.15
C THR A 451 11.90 -7.57 16.82
N GLY A 452 12.76 -8.43 16.25
CA GLY A 452 12.38 -9.79 15.88
C GLY A 452 11.54 -9.85 14.61
N GLY A 453 10.73 -10.88 14.44
CA GLY A 453 9.87 -11.11 13.28
C GLY A 453 8.63 -10.22 13.21
N VAL A 454 8.72 -8.97 13.66
CA VAL A 454 7.62 -8.01 13.60
C VAL A 454 7.18 -7.80 12.17
N GLY A 455 5.88 -7.95 11.93
CA GLY A 455 5.27 -7.61 10.66
C GLY A 455 4.48 -6.31 10.78
N ILE A 456 5.11 -5.16 10.52
CA ILE A 456 4.35 -3.97 10.15
C ILE A 456 4.39 -3.85 8.62
N LYS A 457 3.23 -3.84 8.02
CA LYS A 457 3.08 -3.69 6.56
C LYS A 457 2.34 -2.39 6.31
N GLY A 458 2.96 -1.47 5.63
CA GLY A 458 2.49 -0.10 5.42
C GLY A 458 3.61 0.89 5.70
N ASN A 459 3.40 2.15 5.38
CA ASN A 459 4.42 3.17 5.52
C ASN A 459 4.65 3.56 7.00
N ILE A 460 5.86 3.99 7.31
CA ILE A 460 6.26 4.44 8.64
C ILE A 460 6.70 5.89 8.55
N PHE A 461 6.03 6.75 9.29
CA PHE A 461 6.33 8.18 9.39
C PHE A 461 6.61 8.53 10.84
N THR A 462 7.67 9.28 11.12
CA THR A 462 7.91 9.80 12.47
C THR A 462 8.70 11.10 12.48
N GLY A 463 8.29 11.99 13.37
CA GLY A 463 9.07 13.16 13.76
C GLY A 463 10.02 12.91 14.94
N GLY A 464 10.08 11.67 15.47
CA GLY A 464 10.97 11.25 16.56
C GLY A 464 12.45 11.28 16.16
N GLN A 465 13.32 11.03 17.14
CA GLN A 465 14.77 11.14 16.98
C GLN A 465 15.46 9.80 16.69
N ASN A 466 14.81 8.68 16.98
CA ASN A 466 15.38 7.34 16.79
C ASN A 466 14.38 6.37 16.19
N VAL A 467 14.82 5.65 15.17
CA VAL A 467 14.10 4.50 14.62
C VAL A 467 15.05 3.31 14.57
N THR A 468 14.67 2.20 15.19
CA THR A 468 15.51 1.02 15.25
C THR A 468 14.77 -0.21 14.70
N PHE A 469 15.36 -0.85 13.71
CA PHE A 469 14.98 -2.16 13.19
C PHE A 469 16.04 -3.16 13.58
N ASN A 470 15.67 -4.20 14.33
CA ASN A 470 16.62 -5.18 14.85
C ASN A 470 16.07 -6.61 14.75
N GLY A 471 16.98 -7.58 14.70
CA GLY A 471 16.64 -9.00 14.59
C GLY A 471 16.05 -9.34 13.22
N GLY A 472 15.09 -10.27 13.19
CA GLY A 472 14.48 -10.75 11.95
C GLY A 472 13.39 -9.84 11.38
N PHE A 473 13.41 -8.53 11.65
CA PHE A 473 12.46 -7.59 11.03
C PHE A 473 12.52 -7.71 9.51
N ASN A 474 11.37 -7.85 8.88
CA ASN A 474 11.27 -7.98 7.43
C ASN A 474 10.11 -7.14 6.93
N SER A 475 10.42 -6.13 6.14
CA SER A 475 9.41 -5.28 5.51
C SER A 475 9.20 -5.65 4.05
N THR A 476 8.02 -5.33 3.55
CA THR A 476 7.69 -5.48 2.13
C THR A 476 7.25 -4.15 1.57
N SER A 477 8.07 -3.55 0.70
CA SER A 477 7.73 -2.34 -0.06
C SER A 477 7.13 -1.21 0.79
N GLN A 478 7.98 -0.58 1.65
CA GLN A 478 7.58 0.48 2.58
C GLN A 478 8.39 1.75 2.37
N TYR A 479 7.76 2.89 2.62
CA TYR A 479 8.49 4.14 2.87
C TYR A 479 8.67 4.34 4.38
N ILE A 480 9.89 4.67 4.77
CA ILE A 480 10.25 5.03 6.14
C ILE A 480 10.72 6.48 6.10
N ILE A 481 9.86 7.39 6.52
CA ILE A 481 10.11 8.83 6.49
C ILE A 481 10.32 9.32 7.92
N ALA A 482 11.57 9.57 8.26
CA ALA A 482 12.01 9.94 9.61
C ALA A 482 13.09 11.04 9.56
N PRO A 483 12.76 12.23 9.02
CA PRO A 483 13.75 13.25 8.65
C PRO A 483 14.56 13.81 9.83
N ASN A 484 14.09 13.60 11.06
CA ASN A 484 14.76 14.05 12.29
C ASN A 484 15.48 12.91 13.01
N ALA A 485 15.40 11.67 12.49
CA ALA A 485 15.84 10.50 13.22
C ALA A 485 17.18 9.94 12.74
N THR A 486 17.90 9.34 13.68
CA THR A 486 18.91 8.33 13.36
C THR A 486 18.21 6.98 13.18
N VAL A 487 18.19 6.47 11.95
CA VAL A 487 17.63 5.15 11.62
C VAL A 487 18.72 4.08 11.76
N LYS A 488 18.46 3.03 12.53
CA LYS A 488 19.35 1.88 12.73
C LYS A 488 18.74 0.62 12.15
N VAL A 489 19.47 -0.06 11.27
CA VAL A 489 19.09 -1.34 10.67
C VAL A 489 20.13 -2.39 11.04
N GLN A 490 19.79 -3.31 11.94
CA GLN A 490 20.76 -4.15 12.63
C GLN A 490 20.28 -5.61 12.73
N GLY A 491 21.23 -6.52 13.05
CA GLY A 491 20.92 -7.88 13.46
C GLY A 491 20.14 -8.71 12.43
N GLY A 492 20.39 -8.50 11.14
CA GLY A 492 19.72 -9.20 10.06
C GLY A 492 18.34 -8.64 9.70
N ALA A 493 18.01 -7.43 10.16
CA ALA A 493 16.81 -6.73 9.71
C ALA A 493 16.89 -6.47 8.20
N ASN A 494 15.80 -6.76 7.49
CA ASN A 494 15.69 -6.60 6.04
C ASN A 494 14.56 -5.62 5.72
N ILE A 495 14.90 -4.53 5.06
CA ILE A 495 13.96 -3.48 4.64
C ILE A 495 13.92 -3.45 3.12
N LYS A 496 12.75 -3.72 2.56
CA LYS A 496 12.48 -3.45 1.15
C LYS A 496 11.65 -2.18 1.06
N GLY A 497 12.20 -1.15 0.41
CA GLY A 497 11.53 0.15 0.32
C GLY A 497 12.52 1.30 0.15
N ALA A 498 12.18 2.46 0.70
CA ALA A 498 13.05 3.62 0.73
C ALA A 498 13.03 4.29 2.11
N ILE A 499 14.18 4.81 2.52
CA ILE A 499 14.36 5.45 3.82
C ILE A 499 14.83 6.89 3.62
N VAL A 500 14.12 7.83 4.25
CA VAL A 500 14.53 9.24 4.38
C VAL A 500 14.74 9.53 5.85
N ALA A 501 15.94 9.96 6.23
CA ALA A 501 16.34 10.12 7.62
C ALA A 501 17.31 11.29 7.82
N ASP A 502 17.53 11.72 9.08
CA ASP A 502 18.67 12.57 9.38
C ASP A 502 19.97 11.78 9.19
N ASN A 503 20.12 10.67 9.89
CA ASN A 503 21.26 9.78 9.75
C ASN A 503 20.80 8.33 9.58
N ILE A 504 21.65 7.47 8.97
CA ILE A 504 21.42 6.03 8.93
C ILE A 504 22.64 5.23 9.35
N PHE A 505 22.39 4.16 10.06
CA PHE A 505 23.37 3.21 10.53
C PHE A 505 22.93 1.78 10.19
N VAL A 506 23.68 1.09 9.33
CA VAL A 506 23.42 -0.30 8.92
C VAL A 506 24.54 -1.19 9.43
N ASP A 507 24.20 -2.19 10.25
CA ASP A 507 25.20 -3.06 10.89
C ASP A 507 24.69 -4.50 11.08
N GLY A 508 25.59 -5.42 11.40
CA GLY A 508 25.25 -6.79 11.79
C GLY A 508 24.42 -7.56 10.77
N GLY A 509 24.69 -7.35 9.48
CA GLY A 509 23.94 -7.97 8.40
C GLY A 509 22.60 -7.30 8.08
N GLY A 510 22.36 -6.09 8.59
CA GLY A 510 21.22 -5.28 8.18
C GLY A 510 21.22 -5.05 6.67
N HIS A 511 20.06 -5.18 6.03
CA HIS A 511 19.95 -5.09 4.59
C HIS A 511 18.80 -4.15 4.20
N ILE A 512 19.08 -3.24 3.27
CA ILE A 512 18.09 -2.35 2.67
C ILE A 512 18.11 -2.59 1.16
N THR A 513 16.95 -2.89 0.59
CA THR A 513 16.79 -3.05 -0.86
C THR A 513 15.81 -1.98 -1.34
N PHE A 514 16.19 -1.21 -2.33
CA PHE A 514 15.29 -0.24 -2.94
C PHE A 514 14.02 -0.92 -3.45
N GLY A 515 12.89 -0.30 -3.20
CA GLY A 515 11.60 -0.73 -3.69
C GLY A 515 10.59 0.39 -3.49
N GLU A 516 9.68 0.53 -4.43
CA GLU A 516 8.56 1.46 -4.28
C GLU A 516 7.57 0.91 -3.27
N SER A 517 6.96 1.80 -2.49
CA SER A 517 5.88 1.42 -1.59
C SER A 517 4.64 1.04 -2.39
N VAL A 518 3.99 -0.04 -1.99
CA VAL A 518 2.67 -0.43 -2.54
C VAL A 518 1.53 0.40 -1.94
N VAL A 519 1.82 1.18 -0.90
CA VAL A 519 0.86 2.10 -0.27
C VAL A 519 1.26 3.51 -0.68
N PRO A 520 0.35 4.30 -1.24
CA PRO A 520 0.62 5.72 -1.47
C PRO A 520 1.16 6.37 -0.19
N PRO A 521 2.10 7.33 -0.27
CA PRO A 521 2.63 8.03 0.89
C PRO A 521 1.58 9.01 1.45
N GLU A 522 0.40 8.52 1.77
CA GLU A 522 -0.59 9.28 2.51
C GLU A 522 -0.06 9.44 3.94
N ASN A 523 0.45 10.60 4.24
CA ASN A 523 0.72 11.02 5.62
C ASN A 523 -0.62 11.07 6.34
N GLY A 524 -0.85 10.09 7.19
CA GLY A 524 -2.08 9.75 7.86
C GLY A 524 -3.09 10.88 8.03
N GLY A 525 -4.29 10.65 7.52
CA GLY A 525 -5.49 11.33 7.96
C GLY A 525 -5.63 12.79 7.58
N GLY A 526 -5.57 13.09 6.32
CA GLY A 526 -6.20 14.28 5.79
C GLY A 526 -7.58 13.91 5.26
N SER A 527 -8.57 13.75 6.14
CA SER A 527 -9.90 14.13 5.70
C SER A 527 -9.78 15.58 5.26
N THR A 528 -10.00 15.84 3.98
CA THR A 528 -10.12 17.18 3.43
C THR A 528 -11.07 17.95 4.33
N ASN A 529 -10.51 18.89 5.10
CA ASN A 529 -11.30 19.78 5.92
C ASN A 529 -12.02 20.73 4.96
N PRO A 530 -13.34 20.70 4.83
CA PRO A 530 -14.05 21.75 4.12
C PRO A 530 -14.09 22.97 5.04
N GLY A 531 -13.03 23.78 5.07
CA GLY A 531 -13.02 24.98 5.90
C GLY A 531 -11.67 25.60 6.21
N GLY A 532 -10.59 25.26 5.53
CA GLY A 532 -9.37 26.05 5.54
C GLY A 532 -9.48 27.13 4.48
N ASN A 533 -9.75 28.38 4.89
CA ASN A 533 -9.80 29.52 4.01
C ASN A 533 -8.47 29.65 3.27
N PRO A 534 -8.38 29.40 1.96
CA PRO A 534 -7.15 29.65 1.22
C PRO A 534 -6.93 31.14 1.19
N ASN A 535 -5.69 31.54 1.34
CA ASN A 535 -5.26 32.91 1.20
C ASN A 535 -5.73 33.40 -0.20
N PRO A 536 -6.61 34.39 -0.31
CA PRO A 536 -7.13 34.79 -1.61
C PRO A 536 -6.02 35.47 -2.40
N GLY A 537 -5.46 34.78 -3.39
CA GLY A 537 -4.54 35.40 -4.33
C GLY A 537 -3.51 34.52 -5.01
N GLN A 538 -3.42 33.22 -4.77
CA GLN A 538 -2.49 32.36 -5.51
C GLN A 538 -3.23 31.31 -6.35
N PRO A 539 -2.97 31.25 -7.67
CA PRO A 539 -3.59 30.24 -8.53
C PRO A 539 -3.08 28.84 -8.14
N SER A 540 -3.99 27.95 -7.78
CA SER A 540 -3.71 26.53 -7.56
C SER A 540 -4.29 25.68 -8.69
N PRO A 541 -3.65 24.56 -9.04
CA PRO A 541 -4.26 23.57 -9.91
C PRO A 541 -5.49 22.95 -9.23
N PRO A 542 -6.42 22.34 -10.00
CA PRO A 542 -7.63 21.73 -9.43
C PRO A 542 -7.30 20.61 -8.45
N ASN A 543 -8.15 20.41 -7.45
CA ASN A 543 -8.09 19.24 -6.59
C ASN A 543 -8.40 17.98 -7.41
N LYS A 544 -7.68 16.91 -7.13
CA LYS A 544 -7.73 15.67 -7.92
C LYS A 544 -8.07 14.50 -7.02
N HIS A 545 -9.09 13.74 -7.37
CA HIS A 545 -9.46 12.51 -6.69
C HIS A 545 -9.42 11.35 -7.68
N ILE A 546 -8.56 10.37 -7.43
CA ILE A 546 -8.48 9.14 -8.21
C ILE A 546 -9.28 8.08 -7.45
N ILE A 547 -10.28 7.50 -8.11
CA ILE A 547 -11.13 6.45 -7.56
C ILE A 547 -10.88 5.18 -8.37
N GLU A 548 -10.41 4.14 -7.70
CA GLU A 548 -10.31 2.79 -8.26
C GLU A 548 -11.54 1.98 -7.84
N GLU A 549 -12.32 1.51 -8.79
CA GLU A 549 -13.48 0.67 -8.52
C GLU A 549 -13.06 -0.77 -8.20
N SER A 550 -14.01 -1.56 -7.69
CA SER A 550 -13.78 -2.98 -7.42
C SER A 550 -13.46 -3.74 -8.71
N ILE A 551 -12.59 -4.76 -8.60
CA ILE A 551 -12.29 -5.66 -9.70
C ILE A 551 -13.53 -6.50 -10.03
N LEU A 552 -13.89 -6.54 -11.29
CA LEU A 552 -14.99 -7.33 -11.83
C LEU A 552 -14.45 -8.43 -12.75
N GLU A 553 -15.07 -9.60 -12.70
CA GLU A 553 -14.83 -10.68 -13.65
C GLU A 553 -15.88 -10.61 -14.75
N LYS A 554 -15.44 -10.63 -16.02
CA LYS A 554 -16.30 -10.69 -17.24
C LYS A 554 -16.62 -12.10 -17.64
#